data_6e33fbd29c1999a808829085816083b1
#
_entry.id   6e33fbd29c1999a808829085816083b1
#
_cell.length_a   1.000
_cell.length_b   1.000
_cell.length_c   1.000
_cell.angle_alpha   90.00
_cell.angle_beta   90.00
_cell.angle_gamma   90.00
#
_symmetry.space_group_name_H-M   'P 1'
#
loop_
_entity.id
_entity.type
_entity.pdbx_description
1 polymer ?
#
loop_
_entity_poly.entity_id
_entity_poly.type
_entity_poly.pdbx_seq_one_letter_code
_entity_poly.pdbx_strand_id
1 'polypeptide(L)'
;MYIPAHFAADDATVHELLTRHGAADLITLTADGLLATMLPFAYEPDAGEHGARWGALYGHVARNNDQWRKPALGESLAIVRGPDAYVSPSWYAAKAEHGRVVPTWNYVTAHVYGQLVVHDDPAWVEDVVRRLTAKHEAARLQSPGQSPQWSVDNAPRNFIEGQLRAIVGLELRITRIEAKAKLSQNRPVTDIPGVVAGLSARGDDRSAQAVEHANERREAQDRPGGRRGRNPARSAN
;
A
#
# COMPACT_ATOMS: atom_id res chain seq x y z
N MET A 1 -5.62 -9.06 10.42
CA MET A 1 -5.74 -9.88 9.17
C MET A 1 -5.09 -11.25 9.40
N TYR A 2 -5.61 -12.36 8.80
CA TYR A 2 -4.91 -13.66 8.84
C TYR A 2 -3.73 -13.68 7.88
N ILE A 3 -2.51 -13.84 8.40
CA ILE A 3 -1.25 -13.78 7.63
C ILE A 3 -0.42 -15.03 7.93
N PRO A 4 -0.45 -16.07 7.07
CA PRO A 4 0.52 -17.16 7.14
C PRO A 4 1.95 -16.64 7.01
N ALA A 5 2.91 -17.24 7.71
CA ALA A 5 4.30 -16.78 7.75
C ALA A 5 4.94 -16.62 6.35
N HIS A 6 4.63 -17.53 5.43
CA HIS A 6 5.15 -17.46 4.05
C HIS A 6 4.51 -16.37 3.17
N PHE A 7 3.47 -15.69 3.65
CA PHE A 7 2.83 -14.56 2.99
C PHE A 7 2.99 -13.24 3.75
N ALA A 8 3.68 -13.25 4.89
CA ALA A 8 3.96 -12.02 5.61
C ALA A 8 4.88 -11.13 4.75
N ALA A 9 4.45 -9.89 4.53
CA ALA A 9 5.30 -8.91 3.88
C ALA A 9 6.36 -8.42 4.87
N ASP A 10 7.60 -8.28 4.42
CA ASP A 10 8.67 -7.66 5.18
C ASP A 10 8.55 -6.12 5.18
N ASP A 11 9.33 -5.46 6.04
CA ASP A 11 9.29 -3.99 6.18
C ASP A 11 9.62 -3.28 4.86
N ALA A 12 10.51 -3.83 4.03
CA ALA A 12 10.87 -3.26 2.74
C ALA A 12 9.69 -3.31 1.76
N THR A 13 8.98 -4.44 1.69
CA THR A 13 7.76 -4.59 0.89
C THR A 13 6.65 -3.65 1.36
N VAL A 14 6.50 -3.47 2.68
CA VAL A 14 5.53 -2.52 3.24
C VAL A 14 5.88 -1.10 2.84
N HIS A 15 7.15 -0.70 3.02
CA HIS A 15 7.63 0.64 2.66
C HIS A 15 7.42 0.93 1.17
N GLU A 16 7.79 -0.01 0.30
CA GLU A 16 7.57 0.10 -1.14
C GLU A 16 6.09 0.25 -1.48
N LEU A 17 5.22 -0.57 -0.86
CA LEU A 17 3.78 -0.50 -1.08
C LEU A 17 3.23 0.89 -0.70
N LEU A 18 3.54 1.40 0.51
CA LEU A 18 3.04 2.70 0.98
C LEU A 18 3.59 3.87 0.15
N THR A 19 4.84 3.79 -0.29
CA THR A 19 5.47 4.83 -1.10
C THR A 19 4.88 4.89 -2.52
N ARG A 20 4.68 3.73 -3.16
CA ARG A 20 4.26 3.67 -4.57
C ARG A 20 2.75 3.79 -4.75
N HIS A 21 1.95 3.22 -3.84
CA HIS A 21 0.49 3.28 -3.95
C HIS A 21 -0.03 4.57 -3.33
N GLY A 22 -0.72 5.35 -4.14
CA GLY A 22 -1.14 6.70 -3.78
C GLY A 22 -2.54 6.80 -3.21
N ALA A 23 -3.36 5.76 -3.28
CA ALA A 23 -4.74 5.79 -2.79
C ALA A 23 -5.03 4.61 -1.86
N ALA A 24 -5.88 4.85 -0.87
CA ALA A 24 -6.32 3.83 0.08
C ALA A 24 -7.76 4.10 0.52
N ASP A 25 -8.44 3.07 0.98
CA ASP A 25 -9.74 3.21 1.64
C ASP A 25 -9.50 3.54 3.12
N LEU A 26 -9.80 4.77 3.55
CA LEU A 26 -9.78 5.17 4.96
C LEU A 26 -11.11 4.82 5.59
N ILE A 27 -11.07 4.00 6.64
CA ILE A 27 -12.24 3.52 7.38
C ILE A 27 -12.14 4.04 8.81
N THR A 28 -13.20 4.69 9.28
CA THR A 28 -13.30 5.25 10.63
C THR A 28 -14.58 4.78 11.28
N LEU A 29 -14.49 4.26 12.50
CA LEU A 29 -15.66 3.98 13.32
C LEU A 29 -16.05 5.25 14.07
N THR A 30 -17.29 5.67 13.91
CA THR A 30 -17.90 6.83 14.59
C THR A 30 -19.12 6.41 15.41
N ALA A 31 -19.71 7.34 16.15
CA ALA A 31 -20.95 7.09 16.87
C ALA A 31 -22.13 6.70 15.95
N ASP A 32 -22.09 7.14 14.69
CA ASP A 32 -23.12 6.83 13.68
C ASP A 32 -22.79 5.58 12.83
N GLY A 33 -21.71 4.85 13.18
CA GLY A 33 -21.24 3.66 12.47
C GLY A 33 -19.97 3.88 11.69
N LEU A 34 -19.70 2.97 10.74
CA LEU A 34 -18.50 3.02 9.90
C LEU A 34 -18.66 4.05 8.79
N LEU A 35 -17.64 4.89 8.63
CA LEU A 35 -17.45 5.74 7.46
C LEU A 35 -16.27 5.23 6.65
N ALA A 36 -16.36 5.28 5.33
CA ALA A 36 -15.28 4.90 4.42
C ALA A 36 -15.14 5.93 3.30
N THR A 37 -13.91 6.37 3.05
CA THR A 37 -13.58 7.28 1.94
C THR A 37 -12.31 6.77 1.27
N MET A 38 -12.34 6.60 -0.04
CA MET A 38 -11.12 6.38 -0.82
C MET A 38 -10.48 7.73 -1.09
N LEU A 39 -9.21 7.89 -0.69
CA LEU A 39 -8.45 9.10 -0.92
C LEU A 39 -6.97 8.80 -1.18
N PRO A 40 -6.26 9.67 -1.93
CA PRO A 40 -4.82 9.58 -2.09
C PRO A 40 -4.10 9.93 -0.80
N PHE A 41 -2.98 9.21 -0.54
CA PHE A 41 -2.10 9.46 0.59
C PHE A 41 -0.65 9.67 0.14
N ALA A 42 0.05 10.59 0.80
CA ALA A 42 1.50 10.64 0.86
C ALA A 42 1.95 9.88 2.11
N TYR A 43 2.90 8.95 1.95
CA TYR A 43 3.53 8.26 3.07
C TYR A 43 4.75 9.02 3.53
N GLU A 44 4.79 9.35 4.82
CA GLU A 44 5.85 10.10 5.48
C GLU A 44 6.46 9.21 6.58
N PRO A 45 7.52 8.46 6.28
CA PRO A 45 8.09 7.48 7.22
C PRO A 45 8.70 8.12 8.46
N ASP A 46 9.18 9.37 8.35
CA ASP A 46 9.83 10.11 9.42
C ASP A 46 8.86 11.00 10.21
N ALA A 47 7.56 10.97 9.85
CA ALA A 47 6.54 11.72 10.57
C ALA A 47 6.20 11.05 11.90
N GLY A 48 5.86 11.87 12.89
CA GLY A 48 5.45 11.41 14.21
C GLY A 48 6.46 11.75 15.30
N GLU A 49 6.12 11.39 16.54
CA GLU A 49 7.01 11.56 17.69
C GLU A 49 8.24 10.64 17.56
N HIS A 50 9.37 11.07 18.11
CA HIS A 50 10.63 10.33 18.10
C HIS A 50 10.40 8.86 18.55
N GLY A 51 10.59 7.92 17.61
CA GLY A 51 10.41 6.48 17.85
C GLY A 51 9.19 5.83 17.21
N ALA A 52 8.34 6.56 16.50
CA ALA A 52 7.26 5.96 15.72
C ALA A 52 7.87 5.16 14.55
N ARG A 53 7.72 3.84 14.60
CA ARG A 53 8.33 2.91 13.62
C ARG A 53 7.88 3.16 12.18
N TRP A 54 6.67 3.67 11.98
CA TRP A 54 6.00 3.66 10.68
C TRP A 54 5.62 5.05 10.16
N GLY A 55 5.84 6.12 10.94
CA GLY A 55 5.48 7.47 10.50
C GLY A 55 3.97 7.69 10.33
N ALA A 56 3.56 8.37 9.24
CA ALA A 56 2.17 8.73 8.99
C ALA A 56 1.77 8.67 7.52
N LEU A 57 0.45 8.60 7.27
CA LEU A 57 -0.15 8.83 5.96
C LEU A 57 -0.83 10.20 5.97
N TYR A 58 -0.47 11.06 5.02
CA TYR A 58 -1.05 12.40 4.83
C TYR A 58 -1.96 12.44 3.63
N GLY A 59 -3.15 12.98 3.81
CA GLY A 59 -4.13 13.13 2.75
C GLY A 59 -5.05 14.32 3.00
N HIS A 60 -6.06 14.48 2.18
CA HIS A 60 -7.12 15.46 2.40
C HIS A 60 -8.45 14.94 1.89
N VAL A 61 -9.52 15.49 2.41
CA VAL A 61 -10.90 15.25 1.96
C VAL A 61 -11.59 16.56 1.65
N ALA A 62 -12.67 16.49 0.87
CA ALA A 62 -13.53 17.65 0.67
C ALA A 62 -14.11 18.13 2.01
N ARG A 63 -14.22 19.42 2.22
CA ARG A 63 -14.80 20.03 3.44
C ARG A 63 -16.23 19.57 3.72
N ASN A 64 -16.95 19.11 2.70
CA ASN A 64 -18.28 18.55 2.85
C ASN A 64 -18.31 17.04 3.18
N ASN A 65 -17.14 16.37 3.27
CA ASN A 65 -17.07 14.98 3.69
C ASN A 65 -17.25 14.90 5.21
N ASP A 66 -18.14 14.02 5.69
CA ASP A 66 -18.42 13.87 7.12
C ASP A 66 -17.31 13.20 7.92
N GLN A 67 -16.39 12.52 7.28
CA GLN A 67 -15.35 11.72 7.95
C GLN A 67 -14.41 12.54 8.83
N TRP A 68 -14.16 13.80 8.49
CA TRP A 68 -13.35 14.69 9.32
C TRP A 68 -14.15 15.37 10.44
N ARG A 69 -15.49 15.45 10.29
CA ARG A 69 -16.38 16.13 11.24
C ARG A 69 -16.79 15.23 12.41
N LYS A 70 -16.82 13.91 12.17
CA LYS A 70 -17.27 12.91 13.14
C LYS A 70 -16.06 12.31 13.84
N PRO A 71 -15.94 12.47 15.18
CA PRO A 71 -14.80 11.92 15.92
C PRO A 71 -14.70 10.40 15.76
N ALA A 72 -13.48 9.92 15.55
CA ALA A 72 -13.18 8.51 15.60
C ALA A 72 -13.33 7.96 17.02
N LEU A 73 -14.00 6.82 17.19
CA LEU A 73 -14.13 6.11 18.46
C LEU A 73 -12.93 5.24 18.81
N GLY A 74 -11.82 5.40 18.11
CA GLY A 74 -10.59 4.64 18.30
C GLY A 74 -9.67 4.77 17.09
N GLU A 75 -8.86 3.74 16.84
CA GLU A 75 -8.02 3.72 15.64
C GLU A 75 -8.86 3.72 14.37
N SER A 76 -8.39 4.46 13.38
CA SER A 76 -8.86 4.33 12.00
C SER A 76 -8.00 3.32 11.24
N LEU A 77 -8.51 2.82 10.13
CA LEU A 77 -7.87 1.84 9.26
C LEU A 77 -7.75 2.38 7.84
N ALA A 78 -6.54 2.46 7.30
CA ALA A 78 -6.35 2.64 5.87
C ALA A 78 -6.00 1.29 5.22
N ILE A 79 -6.75 0.90 4.17
CA ILE A 79 -6.47 -0.31 3.38
C ILE A 79 -5.76 0.11 2.11
N VAL A 80 -4.45 -0.15 2.06
CA VAL A 80 -3.62 0.08 0.88
C VAL A 80 -3.53 -1.21 0.08
N ARG A 81 -3.89 -1.15 -1.21
CA ARG A 81 -3.88 -2.31 -2.10
C ARG A 81 -2.75 -2.20 -3.10
N GLY A 82 -2.00 -3.28 -3.25
CA GLY A 82 -1.04 -3.48 -4.32
C GLY A 82 -1.66 -4.20 -5.52
N PRO A 83 -0.83 -4.82 -6.37
CA PRO A 83 -1.32 -5.64 -7.47
C PRO A 83 -2.12 -6.83 -6.95
N ASP A 84 -3.17 -7.19 -7.67
CA ASP A 84 -3.99 -8.37 -7.38
C ASP A 84 -4.43 -9.04 -8.67
N ALA A 85 -4.51 -10.39 -8.66
CA ALA A 85 -4.88 -11.17 -9.83
C ALA A 85 -5.46 -12.54 -9.49
N TYR A 86 -6.43 -12.98 -10.29
CA TYR A 86 -6.83 -14.38 -10.35
C TYR A 86 -5.73 -15.23 -10.97
N VAL A 87 -5.44 -16.38 -10.35
CA VAL A 87 -4.45 -17.36 -10.84
C VAL A 87 -5.17 -18.63 -11.26
N SER A 88 -5.12 -18.91 -12.57
CA SER A 88 -5.73 -20.10 -13.15
C SER A 88 -4.91 -21.37 -12.85
N PRO A 89 -5.56 -22.48 -12.44
CA PRO A 89 -4.89 -23.77 -12.34
C PRO A 89 -4.27 -24.25 -13.66
N SER A 90 -4.74 -23.71 -14.78
CA SER A 90 -4.22 -24.07 -16.12
C SER A 90 -2.80 -23.63 -16.36
N TRP A 91 -2.28 -22.71 -15.54
CA TRP A 91 -0.91 -22.20 -15.62
C TRP A 91 0.10 -23.03 -14.81
N TYR A 92 -0.37 -23.93 -13.94
CA TYR A 92 0.50 -24.74 -13.11
C TYR A 92 1.06 -25.95 -13.85
N ALA A 93 2.37 -26.16 -13.79
CA ALA A 93 3.01 -27.40 -14.29
C ALA A 93 2.46 -28.63 -13.57
N ALA A 94 2.21 -28.55 -12.27
CA ALA A 94 1.62 -29.58 -11.44
C ALA A 94 0.24 -30.06 -11.92
N LYS A 95 -0.48 -29.28 -12.76
CA LYS A 95 -1.72 -29.73 -13.39
C LYS A 95 -1.49 -30.91 -14.33
N ALA A 96 -0.43 -30.88 -15.14
CA ALA A 96 -0.09 -31.96 -16.05
C ALA A 96 0.45 -33.19 -15.30
N GLU A 97 1.14 -32.97 -14.17
CA GLU A 97 1.78 -34.04 -13.40
C GLU A 97 0.76 -34.90 -12.62
N HIS A 98 -0.17 -34.23 -11.92
CA HIS A 98 -1.08 -34.98 -11.00
C HIS A 98 -2.50 -34.40 -10.92
N GLY A 99 -2.81 -33.26 -11.56
CA GLY A 99 -4.14 -32.66 -11.61
C GLY A 99 -4.70 -32.12 -10.29
N ARG A 100 -3.95 -32.20 -9.18
CA ARG A 100 -4.39 -31.75 -7.84
C ARG A 100 -4.12 -30.26 -7.65
N VAL A 101 -4.77 -29.44 -8.44
CA VAL A 101 -4.62 -27.98 -8.43
C VAL A 101 -5.97 -27.30 -8.37
N VAL A 102 -6.00 -26.14 -7.71
CA VAL A 102 -7.20 -25.31 -7.56
C VAL A 102 -6.87 -23.87 -7.91
N PRO A 103 -7.87 -23.07 -8.34
CA PRO A 103 -7.67 -21.64 -8.56
C PRO A 103 -7.39 -20.92 -7.24
N THR A 104 -6.72 -19.75 -7.35
CA THR A 104 -6.50 -18.88 -6.22
C THR A 104 -6.49 -17.42 -6.66
N TRP A 105 -6.38 -16.52 -5.68
CA TRP A 105 -6.15 -15.10 -5.90
C TRP A 105 -4.80 -14.71 -5.32
N ASN A 106 -3.94 -14.09 -6.13
CA ASN A 106 -2.73 -13.42 -5.66
C ASN A 106 -3.05 -11.96 -5.37
N TYR A 107 -2.45 -11.40 -4.32
CA TYR A 107 -2.64 -9.99 -3.96
C TYR A 107 -1.58 -9.51 -2.98
N VAL A 108 -1.35 -8.20 -3.00
CA VAL A 108 -0.59 -7.49 -1.99
C VAL A 108 -1.52 -6.50 -1.30
N THR A 109 -1.51 -6.46 0.02
CA THR A 109 -2.32 -5.50 0.80
C THR A 109 -1.65 -5.16 2.12
N ALA A 110 -1.82 -3.91 2.56
CA ALA A 110 -1.48 -3.48 3.91
C ALA A 110 -2.71 -2.89 4.60
N HIS A 111 -2.99 -3.36 5.80
CA HIS A 111 -3.92 -2.76 6.75
C HIS A 111 -3.12 -1.87 7.68
N VAL A 112 -3.25 -0.57 7.50
CA VAL A 112 -2.52 0.47 8.22
C VAL A 112 -3.46 1.05 9.27
N TYR A 113 -3.17 0.77 10.54
CA TYR A 113 -3.95 1.26 11.67
C TYR A 113 -3.28 2.48 12.29
N GLY A 114 -4.07 3.42 12.77
CA GLY A 114 -3.52 4.60 13.38
C GLY A 114 -4.55 5.56 13.96
N GLN A 115 -4.05 6.60 14.60
CA GLN A 115 -4.87 7.70 15.11
C GLN A 115 -5.09 8.72 13.99
N LEU A 116 -6.35 9.01 13.69
CA LEU A 116 -6.73 10.01 12.71
C LEU A 116 -6.71 11.40 13.33
N VAL A 117 -5.86 12.28 12.80
CA VAL A 117 -5.75 13.67 13.19
C VAL A 117 -6.25 14.55 12.05
N VAL A 118 -7.06 15.55 12.39
CA VAL A 118 -7.64 16.50 11.44
C VAL A 118 -6.83 17.80 11.48
N HIS A 119 -6.46 18.30 10.31
CA HIS A 119 -5.75 19.56 10.13
C HIS A 119 -6.59 20.53 9.28
N ASP A 120 -7.10 21.59 9.90
CA ASP A 120 -7.81 22.68 9.23
C ASP A 120 -6.95 23.95 9.11
N ASP A 121 -5.62 23.78 9.12
CA ASP A 121 -4.64 24.83 8.86
C ASP A 121 -4.31 24.88 7.35
N PRO A 122 -4.55 26.01 6.67
CA PRO A 122 -4.27 26.15 5.24
C PRO A 122 -2.82 25.87 4.84
N ALA A 123 -1.84 26.22 5.70
CA ALA A 123 -0.43 25.99 5.40
C ALA A 123 -0.07 24.50 5.43
N TRP A 124 -0.58 23.76 6.40
CA TRP A 124 -0.43 22.30 6.48
C TRP A 124 -1.09 21.60 5.29
N VAL A 125 -2.33 22.01 4.96
CA VAL A 125 -3.08 21.45 3.83
C VAL A 125 -2.35 21.71 2.51
N GLU A 126 -1.81 22.92 2.30
CA GLU A 126 -1.04 23.24 1.11
C GLU A 126 0.23 22.38 0.98
N ASP A 127 0.97 22.14 2.08
CA ASP A 127 2.15 21.27 2.08
C ASP A 127 1.77 19.84 1.63
N VAL A 128 0.70 19.28 2.16
CA VAL A 128 0.20 17.96 1.76
C VAL A 128 -0.21 17.89 0.28
N VAL A 129 -0.91 18.92 -0.21
CA VAL A 129 -1.30 19.02 -1.63
C VAL A 129 -0.06 19.06 -2.52
N ARG A 130 0.99 19.82 -2.14
CA ARG A 130 2.26 19.87 -2.86
C ARG A 130 2.97 18.53 -2.90
N ARG A 131 3.05 17.81 -1.77
CA ARG A 131 3.65 16.47 -1.67
C ARG A 131 2.90 15.45 -2.54
N LEU A 132 1.58 15.42 -2.46
CA LEU A 132 0.74 14.54 -3.28
C LEU A 132 0.92 14.83 -4.78
N THR A 133 0.92 16.11 -5.16
CA THR A 133 1.13 16.54 -6.54
C THR A 133 2.51 16.08 -7.03
N ALA A 134 3.57 16.39 -6.29
CA ALA A 134 4.93 16.01 -6.67
C ALA A 134 5.08 14.48 -6.83
N LYS A 135 4.51 13.70 -5.90
CA LYS A 135 4.50 12.23 -5.95
C LYS A 135 3.87 11.71 -7.24
N HIS A 136 2.67 12.18 -7.57
CA HIS A 136 1.93 11.66 -8.72
C HIS A 136 2.50 12.16 -10.04
N GLU A 137 2.97 13.39 -10.10
CA GLU A 137 3.64 13.93 -11.28
C GLU A 137 4.98 13.24 -11.56
N ALA A 138 5.77 12.93 -10.53
CA ALA A 138 7.01 12.16 -10.68
C ALA A 138 6.75 10.74 -11.22
N ALA A 139 5.68 10.07 -10.77
CA ALA A 139 5.30 8.76 -11.28
C ALA A 139 4.88 8.82 -12.77
N ARG A 140 4.24 9.90 -13.21
CA ARG A 140 3.84 10.11 -14.60
C ARG A 140 5.03 10.25 -15.56
N LEU A 141 6.12 10.90 -15.13
CA LEU A 141 7.30 11.14 -15.97
C LEU A 141 8.08 9.86 -16.34
N GLN A 142 7.74 8.71 -15.79
CA GLN A 142 8.36 7.43 -16.17
C GLN A 142 7.90 6.94 -17.56
N SER A 143 6.95 7.63 -18.21
CA SER A 143 6.48 7.32 -19.57
C SER A 143 7.10 8.27 -20.60
N PRO A 144 7.59 7.78 -21.76
CA PRO A 144 8.17 8.62 -22.81
C PRO A 144 7.17 9.65 -23.37
N GLY A 145 7.66 10.84 -23.76
CA GLY A 145 6.87 11.86 -24.48
C GLY A 145 5.91 12.68 -23.61
N GLN A 146 6.08 12.68 -22.30
CA GLN A 146 5.23 13.44 -21.36
C GLN A 146 5.55 14.95 -21.35
N SER A 147 4.51 15.77 -21.13
CA SER A 147 4.64 17.20 -20.89
C SER A 147 5.46 17.47 -19.61
N PRO A 148 6.04 18.68 -19.44
CA PRO A 148 6.71 19.06 -18.20
C PRO A 148 5.86 18.77 -16.95
N GLN A 149 6.52 18.47 -15.84
CA GLN A 149 5.88 18.21 -14.56
C GLN A 149 5.06 19.43 -14.12
N TRP A 150 3.80 19.20 -13.77
CA TRP A 150 2.96 20.24 -13.20
C TRP A 150 3.27 20.42 -11.71
N SER A 151 3.22 21.65 -11.22
CA SER A 151 3.33 21.96 -9.79
C SER A 151 2.22 22.92 -9.36
N VAL A 152 1.95 23.01 -8.07
CA VAL A 152 0.95 23.93 -7.50
C VAL A 152 1.23 25.39 -7.89
N ASP A 153 2.50 25.74 -8.08
CA ASP A 153 2.91 27.10 -8.44
C ASP A 153 2.62 27.46 -9.91
N ASN A 154 2.22 26.50 -10.74
CA ASN A 154 1.77 26.78 -12.10
C ASN A 154 0.35 27.37 -12.16
N ALA A 155 -0.41 27.32 -11.05
CA ALA A 155 -1.74 27.88 -10.98
C ALA A 155 -1.73 29.25 -10.26
N PRO A 156 -2.67 30.18 -10.60
CA PRO A 156 -2.79 31.45 -9.93
C PRO A 156 -3.01 31.30 -8.42
N ARG A 157 -2.30 32.09 -7.61
CA ARG A 157 -2.32 31.97 -6.13
C ARG A 157 -3.73 32.08 -5.54
N ASN A 158 -4.53 33.04 -6.00
CA ASN A 158 -5.92 33.23 -5.54
C ASN A 158 -6.82 32.03 -5.85
N PHE A 159 -6.57 31.32 -6.96
CA PHE A 159 -7.26 30.10 -7.29
C PHE A 159 -6.89 28.98 -6.31
N ILE A 160 -5.59 28.78 -6.05
CA ILE A 160 -5.11 27.77 -5.08
C ILE A 160 -5.69 28.04 -3.69
N GLU A 161 -5.68 29.26 -3.20
CA GLU A 161 -6.29 29.64 -1.91
C GLU A 161 -7.79 29.31 -1.86
N GLY A 162 -8.49 29.49 -2.97
CA GLY A 162 -9.88 29.07 -3.11
C GLY A 162 -10.07 27.56 -2.97
N GLN A 163 -9.19 26.78 -3.62
CA GLN A 163 -9.24 25.31 -3.54
C GLN A 163 -8.88 24.79 -2.13
N LEU A 164 -7.89 25.38 -1.47
CA LEU A 164 -7.48 25.02 -0.12
C LEU A 164 -8.61 25.22 0.90
N ARG A 165 -9.44 26.24 0.75
CA ARG A 165 -10.63 26.44 1.60
C ARG A 165 -11.71 25.37 1.43
N ALA A 166 -11.69 24.64 0.32
CA ALA A 166 -12.69 23.59 0.03
C ALA A 166 -12.32 22.21 0.55
N ILE A 167 -11.12 22.05 1.14
CA ILE A 167 -10.59 20.79 1.63
C ILE A 167 -10.15 20.88 3.09
N VAL A 168 -9.97 19.71 3.72
CA VAL A 168 -9.46 19.56 5.09
C VAL A 168 -8.40 18.46 5.09
N GLY A 169 -7.30 18.68 5.78
CA GLY A 169 -6.19 17.75 5.89
C GLY A 169 -6.47 16.61 6.86
N LEU A 170 -5.98 15.45 6.52
CA LEU A 170 -6.03 14.25 7.35
C LEU A 170 -4.63 13.66 7.50
N GLU A 171 -4.25 13.38 8.74
CA GLU A 171 -3.04 12.65 9.11
C GLU A 171 -3.44 11.37 9.83
N LEU A 172 -3.06 10.21 9.29
CA LEU A 172 -3.17 8.94 10.00
C LEU A 172 -1.80 8.61 10.61
N ARG A 173 -1.64 8.87 11.91
CA ARG A 173 -0.44 8.53 12.70
C ARG A 173 -0.40 7.03 12.91
N ILE A 174 0.55 6.36 12.27
CA ILE A 174 0.55 4.90 12.18
C ILE A 174 0.99 4.29 13.51
N THR A 175 0.15 3.43 14.08
CA THR A 175 0.43 2.67 15.31
C THR A 175 0.91 1.25 14.98
N ARG A 176 0.33 0.61 13.96
CA ARG A 176 0.71 -0.73 13.51
C ARG A 176 0.31 -0.98 12.05
N ILE A 177 1.01 -1.92 11.42
CA ILE A 177 0.71 -2.38 10.06
C ILE A 177 0.62 -3.90 10.05
N GLU A 178 -0.42 -4.42 9.39
CA GLU A 178 -0.55 -5.82 9.03
C GLU A 178 -0.50 -5.93 7.51
N ALA A 179 0.56 -6.52 6.96
CA ALA A 179 0.75 -6.58 5.51
C ALA A 179 0.91 -8.02 5.02
N LYS A 180 0.30 -8.30 3.88
CA LYS A 180 0.28 -9.61 3.25
C LYS A 180 0.62 -9.49 1.77
N ALA A 181 1.61 -10.28 1.34
CA ALA A 181 1.99 -10.46 -0.06
C ALA A 181 1.78 -11.93 -0.44
N LYS A 182 0.57 -12.28 -0.86
CA LYS A 182 0.24 -13.63 -1.33
C LYS A 182 0.49 -13.69 -2.83
N LEU A 183 1.64 -14.23 -3.22
CA LEU A 183 2.17 -14.21 -4.58
C LEU A 183 2.66 -15.60 -5.03
N SER A 184 1.91 -16.64 -4.69
CA SER A 184 2.20 -18.04 -5.02
C SER A 184 3.42 -18.65 -4.32
N GLN A 185 3.97 -18.06 -3.25
CA GLN A 185 5.15 -18.56 -2.53
C GLN A 185 4.96 -19.96 -1.89
N ASN A 186 3.72 -20.39 -1.74
CA ASN A 186 3.38 -21.73 -1.26
C ASN A 186 3.30 -22.79 -2.37
N ARG A 187 3.56 -22.41 -3.63
CA ARG A 187 3.52 -23.33 -4.77
C ARG A 187 4.90 -23.94 -5.04
N PRO A 188 4.96 -25.12 -5.68
CA PRO A 188 6.21 -25.62 -6.25
C PRO A 188 6.88 -24.59 -7.15
N VAL A 189 8.21 -24.52 -7.12
CA VAL A 189 8.97 -23.58 -7.96
C VAL A 189 8.66 -23.79 -9.44
N THR A 190 8.41 -25.00 -9.86
CA THR A 190 8.03 -25.37 -11.24
C THR A 190 6.71 -24.78 -11.70
N ASP A 191 5.82 -24.37 -10.79
CA ASP A 191 4.55 -23.72 -11.13
C ASP A 191 4.71 -22.22 -11.43
N ILE A 192 5.76 -21.58 -10.89
CA ILE A 192 5.91 -20.11 -10.92
C ILE A 192 6.06 -19.55 -12.33
N PRO A 193 6.92 -20.12 -13.22
CA PRO A 193 7.05 -19.61 -14.60
C PRO A 193 5.72 -19.60 -15.36
N GLY A 194 4.88 -20.60 -15.17
CA GLY A 194 3.57 -20.67 -15.81
C GLY A 194 2.60 -19.61 -15.28
N VAL A 195 2.66 -19.28 -13.99
CA VAL A 195 1.86 -18.18 -13.40
C VAL A 195 2.30 -16.83 -13.97
N VAL A 196 3.61 -16.56 -14.01
CA VAL A 196 4.17 -15.32 -14.57
C VAL A 196 3.76 -15.15 -16.03
N ALA A 197 4.00 -16.18 -16.86
CA ALA A 197 3.62 -16.16 -18.29
C ALA A 197 2.11 -15.96 -18.48
N GLY A 198 1.28 -16.61 -17.67
CA GLY A 198 -0.17 -16.48 -17.75
C GLY A 198 -0.68 -15.07 -17.37
N LEU A 199 -0.06 -14.42 -16.39
CA LEU A 199 -0.38 -13.03 -16.01
C LEU A 199 0.07 -12.05 -17.11
N SER A 200 1.29 -12.17 -17.62
CA SER A 200 1.80 -11.32 -18.71
C SER A 200 0.99 -11.46 -19.99
N ALA A 201 0.58 -12.68 -20.35
CA ALA A 201 -0.28 -12.92 -21.52
C ALA A 201 -1.65 -12.22 -21.44
N ARG A 202 -2.09 -11.84 -20.22
CA ARG A 202 -3.30 -11.05 -19.99
C ARG A 202 -3.04 -9.55 -19.90
N GLY A 203 -1.79 -9.10 -20.07
CA GLY A 203 -1.38 -7.71 -19.91
C GLY A 203 -1.25 -7.25 -18.46
N ASP A 204 -1.21 -8.18 -17.50
CA ASP A 204 -1.05 -7.87 -16.07
C ASP A 204 0.42 -8.04 -15.64
N ASP A 205 1.29 -7.22 -16.24
CA ASP A 205 2.73 -7.26 -15.99
C ASP A 205 3.09 -6.86 -14.54
N ARG A 206 2.27 -6.04 -13.90
CA ARG A 206 2.50 -5.68 -12.49
C ARG A 206 2.36 -6.88 -11.55
N SER A 207 1.32 -7.67 -11.72
CA SER A 207 1.13 -8.89 -10.94
C SER A 207 2.15 -9.95 -11.30
N ALA A 208 2.54 -10.06 -12.59
CA ALA A 208 3.59 -10.98 -13.04
C ALA A 208 4.93 -10.67 -12.36
N GLN A 209 5.39 -9.42 -12.41
CA GLN A 209 6.62 -8.96 -11.75
C GLN A 209 6.57 -9.17 -10.23
N ALA A 210 5.43 -8.90 -9.58
CA ALA A 210 5.29 -9.11 -8.15
C ALA A 210 5.46 -10.60 -7.77
N VAL A 211 4.89 -11.51 -8.56
CA VAL A 211 5.05 -12.97 -8.36
C VAL A 211 6.51 -13.39 -8.55
N GLU A 212 7.15 -12.93 -9.61
CA GLU A 212 8.56 -13.22 -9.92
C GLU A 212 9.47 -12.79 -8.78
N HIS A 213 9.44 -11.50 -8.41
CA HIS A 213 10.27 -10.95 -7.33
C HIS A 213 10.05 -11.61 -5.97
N ALA A 214 8.80 -11.97 -5.62
CA ALA A 214 8.51 -12.63 -4.36
C ALA A 214 9.11 -14.04 -4.29
N ASN A 215 9.15 -14.76 -5.42
CA ASN A 215 9.68 -16.12 -5.48
C ASN A 215 11.20 -16.15 -5.62
N GLU A 216 11.83 -15.20 -6.31
CA GLU A 216 13.28 -15.01 -6.31
C GLU A 216 13.83 -14.77 -4.89
N ARG A 217 13.16 -13.90 -4.10
CA ARG A 217 13.53 -13.65 -2.71
C ARG A 217 13.41 -14.91 -1.84
N ARG A 218 12.34 -15.71 -2.04
CA ARG A 218 12.17 -17.00 -1.37
C ARG A 218 13.34 -17.94 -1.67
N GLU A 219 13.70 -18.10 -2.94
CA GLU A 219 14.80 -18.97 -3.34
C GLU A 219 16.16 -18.50 -2.79
N ALA A 220 16.38 -17.19 -2.72
CA ALA A 220 17.58 -16.63 -2.13
C ALA A 220 17.67 -16.90 -0.61
N GLN A 221 16.53 -16.91 0.10
CA GLN A 221 16.47 -17.22 1.54
C GLN A 221 16.64 -18.71 1.83
N ASP A 222 16.18 -19.59 0.93
CA ASP A 222 16.24 -21.05 1.07
C ASP A 222 17.63 -21.63 0.69
N ARG A 223 18.52 -20.85 0.06
CA ARG A 223 19.90 -21.30 -0.26
C ARG A 223 20.70 -21.56 1.01
N PRO A 224 21.47 -22.67 1.08
CA PRO A 224 22.36 -22.94 2.21
C PRO A 224 23.43 -21.82 2.33
N GLY A 225 23.32 -20.97 3.34
CA GLY A 225 24.14 -19.78 3.56
C GLY A 225 23.38 -18.49 3.82
N GLY A 226 22.07 -18.44 3.54
CA GLY A 226 21.21 -17.33 3.89
C GLY A 226 21.04 -17.25 5.42
N ARG A 227 21.56 -16.19 6.05
CA ARG A 227 21.40 -15.96 7.49
C ARG A 227 19.92 -15.80 7.81
N ARG A 228 19.30 -16.83 8.40
CA ARG A 228 18.06 -16.65 9.15
C ARG A 228 18.37 -15.66 10.28
N GLY A 229 17.86 -14.44 10.19
CA GLY A 229 17.88 -13.49 11.29
C GLY A 229 17.22 -14.17 12.51
N ARG A 230 18.00 -14.59 13.48
CA ARG A 230 17.52 -15.05 14.78
C ARG A 230 16.79 -13.87 15.41
N ASN A 231 15.46 -13.97 15.51
CA ASN A 231 14.66 -13.10 16.35
C ASN A 231 14.96 -13.48 17.84
N PRO A 232 15.62 -12.61 18.65
CA PRO A 232 15.97 -12.93 20.02
C PRO A 232 14.85 -12.54 21.01
N ALA A 233 13.63 -13.01 20.78
CA ALA A 233 12.52 -12.76 21.70
C ALA A 233 11.69 -14.03 21.92
N ARG A 234 12.33 -15.08 22.45
CA ARG A 234 11.68 -16.16 23.20
C ARG A 234 12.66 -16.74 24.22
N SER A 235 12.86 -16.02 25.32
CA SER A 235 13.26 -16.62 26.58
C SER A 235 13.01 -15.60 27.70
N ALA A 236 11.91 -15.76 28.41
CA ALA A 236 11.78 -15.60 29.87
C ALA A 236 10.33 -15.92 30.24
N ASN A 237 10.20 -17.03 30.91
CA ASN A 237 9.14 -17.48 31.86
C ASN A 237 7.68 -17.03 31.65
#